data_234fece5f9fb5865968d390465dde11d
#
_entry.id   234fece5f9fb5865968d390465dde11d
#
_cell.length_a   1.000
_cell.length_b   1.000
_cell.length_c   1.000
_cell.angle_alpha   90.00
_cell.angle_beta   90.00
_cell.angle_gamma   90.00
#
_symmetry.space_group_name_H-M   'P 1'
#
loop_
_entity.id
_entity.type
_entity.pdbx_description
1 polymer ?
#
loop_
_entity_poly.entity_id
_entity_poly.type
_entity_poly.pdbx_seq_one_letter_code
_entity_poly.pdbx_strand_id
1 'polypeptide(L)' 'MTLSEIIQDIHGLDGELTKLEKRYGLLSADFYHLYQAGELEQSRDFIQWVGYYEAKVERETRYRELQRLLRR' A
#
# COMPACT_ATOMS: atom_id res chain seq x y z
N MET A 1 1.73 15.67 10.86
CA MET A 1 2.35 15.09 9.65
C MET A 1 2.09 16.01 8.47
N THR A 2 3.12 16.33 7.71
CA THR A 2 2.98 17.22 6.55
C THR A 2 2.67 16.41 5.30
N LEU A 3 2.17 17.10 4.25
CA LEU A 3 1.94 16.45 2.95
C LEU A 3 3.21 15.82 2.42
N SER A 4 4.35 16.51 2.57
CA SER A 4 5.63 15.99 2.10
C SER A 4 5.99 14.68 2.79
N GLU A 5 5.78 14.60 4.11
CA GLU A 5 6.04 13.38 4.86
C GLU A 5 5.13 12.23 4.43
N ILE A 6 3.86 12.53 4.18
CA ILE A 6 2.92 11.50 3.72
C ILE A 6 3.33 10.98 2.35
N ILE A 7 3.73 11.88 1.44
CA ILE A 7 4.18 11.49 0.11
C ILE A 7 5.43 10.62 0.19
N GLN A 8 6.38 10.98 1.07
CA GLN A 8 7.57 10.17 1.28
C GLN A 8 7.23 8.77 1.79
N ASP A 9 6.28 8.68 2.72
CA ASP A 9 5.82 7.38 3.22
C ASP A 9 5.23 6.54 2.09
N ILE A 10 4.40 7.16 1.25
CA ILE A 10 3.78 6.46 0.11
C ILE A 10 4.86 5.93 -0.83
N HIS A 11 5.87 6.76 -1.16
CA HIS A 11 6.95 6.32 -2.05
C HIS A 11 7.75 5.18 -1.45
N GLY A 12 8.00 5.20 -0.13
CA GLY A 12 8.68 4.11 0.55
C GLY A 12 7.88 2.82 0.48
N LEU A 13 6.58 2.91 0.72
CA LEU A 13 5.69 1.76 0.63
C LEU A 13 5.61 1.23 -0.80
N ASP A 14 5.53 2.12 -1.78
CA ASP A 14 5.53 1.73 -3.20
C ASP A 14 6.80 0.97 -3.57
N GLY A 15 7.94 1.36 -3.02
CA GLY A 15 9.19 0.64 -3.24
C GLY A 15 9.13 -0.80 -2.76
N GLU A 16 8.58 -1.01 -1.56
CA GLU A 16 8.43 -2.36 -1.02
C GLU A 16 7.40 -3.17 -1.82
N LEU A 17 6.30 -2.53 -2.22
CA LEU A 17 5.28 -3.19 -3.03
C LEU A 17 5.84 -3.60 -4.39
N THR A 18 6.64 -2.73 -5.00
CA THR A 18 7.25 -3.03 -6.30
C THR A 18 8.14 -4.27 -6.23
N LYS A 19 8.91 -4.42 -5.15
CA LYS A 19 9.76 -5.60 -4.97
C LYS A 19 8.94 -6.88 -4.94
N LEU A 20 7.84 -6.86 -4.21
CA LEU A 20 6.96 -8.03 -4.08
C LEU A 20 6.23 -8.32 -5.39
N GLU A 21 5.77 -7.27 -6.07
CA GLU A 21 5.12 -7.41 -7.37
C GLU A 21 6.05 -8.06 -8.40
N LYS A 22 7.31 -7.67 -8.41
CA LYS A 22 8.28 -8.28 -9.32
C LYS A 22 8.60 -9.71 -8.94
N ARG A 23 8.67 -9.99 -7.63
CA ARG A 23 8.97 -11.34 -7.15
C ARG A 23 7.88 -12.34 -7.52
N TYR A 24 6.63 -11.94 -7.39
CA TYR A 24 5.49 -12.84 -7.57
C TYR A 24 4.74 -12.64 -8.89
N GLY A 25 5.10 -11.63 -9.68
CA GLY A 25 4.46 -11.39 -10.97
C GLY A 25 3.00 -10.98 -10.86
N LEU A 26 2.65 -10.19 -9.83
CA LEU A 26 1.26 -9.87 -9.51
C LEU A 26 1.22 -8.44 -8.98
N LEU A 27 0.28 -7.64 -9.45
CA LEU A 27 0.09 -6.29 -8.90
C LEU A 27 -0.52 -6.37 -7.50
N SER A 28 -0.15 -5.42 -6.65
CA SER A 28 -0.56 -5.44 -5.24
C SER A 28 -2.08 -5.43 -5.06
N ALA A 29 -2.81 -4.67 -5.87
CA ALA A 29 -4.27 -4.64 -5.76
C ALA A 29 -4.87 -6.01 -6.07
N ASP A 30 -4.35 -6.70 -7.08
CA ASP A 30 -4.81 -8.05 -7.45
C ASP A 30 -4.44 -9.06 -6.37
N PHE A 31 -3.21 -8.97 -5.85
CA PHE A 31 -2.78 -9.80 -4.73
C PHE A 31 -3.71 -9.63 -3.53
N TYR A 32 -3.99 -8.38 -3.18
CA TYR A 32 -4.82 -8.09 -2.01
C TYR A 32 -6.22 -8.68 -2.16
N HIS A 33 -6.77 -8.60 -3.36
CA HIS A 33 -8.07 -9.17 -3.67
C HIS A 33 -8.09 -10.68 -3.45
N LEU A 34 -7.07 -11.38 -3.94
CA LEU A 34 -6.94 -12.83 -3.74
C LEU A 34 -6.74 -13.19 -2.27
N TYR A 35 -5.94 -12.39 -1.58
CA TYR A 35 -5.68 -12.61 -0.17
C TYR A 35 -6.96 -12.47 0.66
N GLN A 36 -7.76 -11.44 0.37
CA GLN A 36 -9.03 -11.22 1.07
C GLN A 36 -10.03 -12.33 0.77
N ALA A 37 -9.97 -12.91 -0.40
CA ALA A 37 -10.84 -14.03 -0.78
C ALA A 37 -10.41 -15.36 -0.15
N GLY A 38 -9.30 -15.38 0.58
CA GLY A 38 -8.81 -16.58 1.24
C GLY A 38 -8.20 -17.58 0.28
N GLU A 39 -7.78 -17.16 -0.89
CA GLU A 39 -7.26 -18.05 -1.93
C GLU A 39 -5.75 -18.24 -1.88
N LEU A 40 -5.07 -17.54 -0.97
CA LEU A 40 -3.61 -17.60 -0.88
C LEU A 40 -3.18 -18.14 0.47
N GLU A 41 -2.05 -18.86 0.46
CA GLU A 41 -1.46 -19.37 1.68
C GLU A 41 -0.91 -18.24 2.53
N GLN A 42 -0.88 -18.45 3.85
CA GLN A 42 -0.23 -17.52 4.76
C GLN A 42 1.28 -17.71 4.63
N SER A 43 1.99 -16.66 4.26
CA SER A 43 3.44 -16.66 4.21
C SER A 43 3.94 -15.35 4.79
N ARG A 44 5.21 -15.32 5.18
CA ARG A 44 5.83 -14.12 5.71
C ARG A 44 5.75 -12.97 4.71
N ASP A 45 6.08 -13.25 3.46
CA ASP A 45 6.03 -12.25 2.40
C ASP A 45 4.61 -11.72 2.20
N PHE A 46 3.63 -12.61 2.23
CA PHE A 46 2.24 -12.20 2.00
C PHE A 46 1.69 -11.39 3.17
N ILE A 47 2.04 -11.75 4.39
CA ILE A 47 1.64 -10.96 5.58
C ILE A 47 2.23 -9.57 5.50
N GLN A 48 3.51 -9.45 5.15
CA GLN A 48 4.15 -8.15 4.98
C GLN A 48 3.54 -7.36 3.82
N TRP A 49 3.23 -8.04 2.73
CA TRP A 49 2.64 -7.42 1.55
C TRP A 49 1.29 -6.78 1.88
N VAL A 50 0.45 -7.51 2.60
CA VAL A 50 -0.84 -6.98 3.05
C VAL A 50 -0.62 -5.74 3.91
N GLY A 51 0.32 -5.79 4.85
CA GLY A 51 0.62 -4.66 5.72
C GLY A 51 1.06 -3.42 4.94
N TYR A 52 1.96 -3.59 3.98
CA TYR A 52 2.43 -2.48 3.14
C TYR A 52 1.28 -1.91 2.30
N TYR A 53 0.46 -2.78 1.73
CA TYR A 53 -0.63 -2.32 0.87
C TYR A 53 -1.66 -1.55 1.68
N GLU A 54 -2.07 -2.08 2.83
CA GLU A 54 -3.04 -1.39 3.69
C GLU A 54 -2.48 -0.06 4.20
N ALA A 55 -1.19 -0.02 4.53
CA ALA A 55 -0.55 1.21 4.96
C ALA A 55 -0.56 2.25 3.83
N LYS A 56 -0.29 1.83 2.61
CA LYS A 56 -0.32 2.73 1.45
C LYS A 56 -1.72 3.32 1.25
N VAL A 57 -2.74 2.47 1.29
CA VAL A 57 -4.13 2.92 1.11
C VAL A 57 -4.50 3.93 2.20
N GLU A 58 -4.11 3.67 3.45
CA GLU A 58 -4.37 4.59 4.57
C GLU A 58 -3.66 5.92 4.37
N ARG A 59 -2.40 5.90 3.93
CA ARG A 59 -1.64 7.14 3.68
C ARG A 59 -2.23 7.94 2.52
N GLU A 60 -2.69 7.26 1.48
CA GLU A 60 -3.34 7.94 0.35
C GLU A 60 -4.64 8.61 0.78
N THR A 61 -5.41 7.95 1.63
CA THR A 61 -6.64 8.53 2.18
C THR A 61 -6.33 9.79 2.98
N ARG A 62 -5.31 9.72 3.83
CA ARG A 62 -4.89 10.88 4.64
C ARG A 62 -4.39 12.02 3.76
N TYR A 63 -3.64 11.70 2.71
CA TYR A 63 -3.17 12.69 1.76
C TYR A 63 -4.35 13.44 1.13
N ARG A 64 -5.37 12.70 0.69
CA ARG A 64 -6.54 13.32 0.04
C ARG A 64 -7.33 14.20 1.01
N GLU A 65 -7.44 13.79 2.26
CA GLU A 65 -8.09 14.60 3.29
C GLU A 65 -7.37 15.92 3.50
N LEU A 66 -6.05 15.90 3.64
CA LEU A 66 -5.26 17.11 3.83
C LEU A 66 -5.30 18.01 2.59
N GLN A 67 -5.25 17.43 1.40
CA GLN A 67 -5.37 18.18 0.15
C GLN A 67 -6.70 18.93 0.10
N ARG A 68 -7.77 18.28 0.50
CA ARG A 68 -9.10 18.89 0.51
C ARG A 68 -9.15 20.08 1.45
N LEU A 69 -8.55 19.94 2.62
CA LEU A 69 -8.50 21.03 3.60
C LEU A 69 -7.69 22.23 3.11
N LEU A 70 -6.59 21.97 2.40
CA LEU A 70 -5.72 23.04 1.90
C LEU A 70 -6.29 23.77 0.70
N ARG A 71 -7.28 23.22 0.03
CA ARG A 71 -7.89 23.82 -1.16
C ARG A 71 -9.02 24.79 -0.85
N ARG A 72 -9.34 25.00 0.40
CA ARG A 72 -10.42 25.91 0.81
C ARG A 72 -10.06 27.38 0.66
#